data_c0a1539d819a3e22820ca13b3afcae82
#
_entry.id   c0a1539d819a3e22820ca13b3afcae82
#
_cell.length_a   1.000
_cell.length_b   1.000
_cell.length_c   1.000
_cell.angle_alpha   90.00
_cell.angle_beta   90.00
_cell.angle_gamma   90.00
#
_symmetry.space_group_name_H-M   'P 1'
#
loop_
_entity.id
_entity.type
_entity.pdbx_description
1 polymer ?
#
loop_
_entity_poly.entity_id
_entity_poly.type
_entity_poly.pdbx_seq_one_letter_code
_entity_poly.pdbx_strand_id
1 'polypeptide(L)'
;MGATAFQYFPKNPRSLGLKSLDLKDAEQCRDWCEQQGLASIAHSPYPTNPALGMTRGEAGFHATIASIRNDLEISNACGSVGTVVHFGHIKTNDPLEGYQNLIHCLDTALENWNGHSKVLIENQAGDHGPMGTTMEEMIQIRKLSRYPEHIAFCFDTCHAFASGLWSSGNEAAMLDKGRMLGYWDNVAAVHFNDSKYASGSCKDRHARIGQGYIGNESMKALLKAPEFQNAVVVLETETGEDGTHHDDIALMRSWL
;
A
#
# COMPACT_ATOMS: atom_id res chain seq x y z
N MET A 1 -23.95 0.52 1.16
CA MET A 1 -22.69 0.66 1.91
C MET A 1 -22.14 2.09 1.79
N GLY A 2 -22.10 2.69 0.59
CA GLY A 2 -21.67 4.08 0.39
C GLY A 2 -20.14 4.25 0.41
N ALA A 3 -19.37 3.17 0.15
CA ALA A 3 -17.95 3.27 -0.10
C ALA A 3 -17.69 4.13 -1.34
N THR A 4 -16.61 4.89 -1.33
CA THR A 4 -16.14 5.74 -2.45
C THR A 4 -14.85 5.22 -3.07
N ALA A 5 -14.31 4.13 -2.53
CA ALA A 5 -13.09 3.50 -3.02
C ALA A 5 -13.10 1.98 -2.76
N PHE A 6 -12.28 1.27 -3.51
CA PHE A 6 -12.05 -0.17 -3.29
C PHE A 6 -10.65 -0.58 -3.75
N GLN A 7 -10.20 -1.71 -3.20
CA GLN A 7 -8.98 -2.40 -3.61
C GLN A 7 -9.32 -3.75 -4.24
N TYR A 8 -8.51 -4.17 -5.21
CA TYR A 8 -8.64 -5.47 -5.85
C TYR A 8 -7.29 -6.09 -6.19
N PHE A 9 -7.28 -7.41 -6.36
CA PHE A 9 -6.14 -8.11 -6.93
C PHE A 9 -6.34 -8.24 -8.45
N PRO A 10 -5.43 -7.69 -9.28
CA PRO A 10 -5.54 -7.77 -10.75
C PRO A 10 -5.51 -9.20 -11.28
N LYS A 11 -4.89 -10.10 -10.53
CA LYS A 11 -4.69 -11.50 -10.85
C LYS A 11 -4.70 -12.36 -9.58
N ASN A 12 -4.37 -13.66 -9.70
CA ASN A 12 -4.33 -14.56 -8.55
C ASN A 12 -3.39 -14.03 -7.44
N PRO A 13 -3.89 -13.72 -6.23
CA PRO A 13 -3.08 -13.13 -5.15
C PRO A 13 -2.01 -14.07 -4.58
N ARG A 14 -2.03 -15.36 -4.93
CA ARG A 14 -1.08 -16.36 -4.44
C ARG A 14 -0.02 -16.76 -5.45
N SER A 15 0.08 -16.05 -6.58
CA SER A 15 0.99 -16.42 -7.68
C SER A 15 1.56 -15.20 -8.39
N LEU A 16 2.82 -15.28 -8.82
CA LEU A 16 3.44 -14.31 -9.73
C LEU A 16 3.05 -14.55 -11.21
N GLY A 17 2.19 -15.51 -11.49
CA GLY A 17 1.69 -15.79 -12.84
C GLY A 17 1.04 -14.57 -13.47
N LEU A 18 1.26 -14.36 -14.74
CA LEU A 18 0.72 -13.24 -15.49
C LEU A 18 -0.74 -13.50 -15.89
N LYS A 19 -1.53 -12.43 -15.96
CA LYS A 19 -2.88 -12.45 -16.50
C LYS A 19 -2.91 -11.65 -17.79
N SER A 20 -3.53 -12.20 -18.83
CA SER A 20 -3.79 -11.46 -20.06
C SER A 20 -4.73 -10.28 -19.77
N LEU A 21 -4.38 -9.11 -20.23
CA LEU A 21 -5.22 -7.92 -20.12
C LEU A 21 -6.44 -8.07 -21.06
N ASP A 22 -7.63 -8.05 -20.49
CA ASP A 22 -8.88 -7.88 -21.21
C ASP A 22 -9.21 -6.38 -21.25
N LEU A 23 -8.89 -5.74 -22.38
CA LEU A 23 -9.10 -4.30 -22.54
C LEU A 23 -10.55 -3.90 -22.42
N LYS A 24 -11.47 -4.72 -22.91
CA LYS A 24 -12.91 -4.43 -22.86
C LYS A 24 -13.43 -4.45 -21.43
N ASP A 25 -13.04 -5.45 -20.64
CA ASP A 25 -13.40 -5.56 -19.22
C ASP A 25 -12.80 -4.41 -18.41
N ALA A 26 -11.53 -4.08 -18.66
CA ALA A 26 -10.84 -2.98 -18.00
C ALA A 26 -11.48 -1.61 -18.31
N GLU A 27 -11.83 -1.35 -19.57
CA GLU A 27 -12.54 -0.14 -19.97
C GLU A 27 -13.91 -0.03 -19.30
N GLN A 28 -14.68 -1.11 -19.26
CA GLN A 28 -15.95 -1.14 -18.56
C GLN A 28 -15.82 -0.85 -17.07
N CYS A 29 -14.78 -1.40 -16.42
CA CYS A 29 -14.47 -1.12 -15.02
C CYS A 29 -14.16 0.37 -14.80
N ARG A 30 -13.28 0.96 -15.62
CA ARG A 30 -12.93 2.37 -15.57
C ARG A 30 -14.17 3.26 -15.74
N ASP A 31 -14.92 3.05 -16.81
CA ASP A 31 -16.09 3.86 -17.15
C ASP A 31 -17.15 3.78 -16.04
N TRP A 32 -17.33 2.60 -15.46
CA TRP A 32 -18.24 2.42 -14.33
C TRP A 32 -17.76 3.16 -13.08
N CYS A 33 -16.47 3.08 -12.75
CA CYS A 33 -15.88 3.80 -11.63
C CYS A 33 -16.03 5.32 -11.80
N GLU A 34 -15.75 5.84 -12.98
CA GLU A 34 -15.93 7.26 -13.31
C GLU A 34 -17.39 7.71 -13.14
N GLN A 35 -18.34 6.95 -13.66
CA GLN A 35 -19.78 7.24 -13.54
C GLN A 35 -20.26 7.22 -12.09
N GLN A 36 -19.69 6.35 -11.25
CA GLN A 36 -20.08 6.24 -9.84
C GLN A 36 -19.25 7.14 -8.91
N GLY A 37 -18.24 7.85 -9.43
CA GLY A 37 -17.31 8.63 -8.61
C GLY A 37 -16.47 7.77 -7.66
N LEU A 38 -16.09 6.56 -8.10
CA LEU A 38 -15.30 5.62 -7.31
C LEU A 38 -13.82 5.68 -7.69
N ALA A 39 -12.95 5.70 -6.69
CA ALA A 39 -11.52 5.48 -6.87
C ALA A 39 -11.16 4.01 -6.64
N SER A 40 -10.13 3.52 -7.33
CA SER A 40 -9.63 2.16 -7.11
C SER A 40 -8.10 2.12 -7.03
N ILE A 41 -7.61 1.14 -6.29
CA ILE A 41 -6.21 0.73 -6.28
C ILE A 41 -6.13 -0.78 -6.49
N ALA A 42 -5.07 -1.21 -7.13
CA ALA A 42 -4.74 -2.63 -7.24
C ALA A 42 -3.76 -3.04 -6.13
N HIS A 43 -3.71 -4.32 -5.80
CA HIS A 43 -2.72 -4.87 -4.89
C HIS A 43 -1.93 -5.99 -5.58
N SER A 44 -0.60 -5.99 -5.47
CA SER A 44 0.25 -7.03 -6.00
C SER A 44 0.05 -8.36 -5.27
N PRO A 45 0.31 -9.53 -5.91
CA PRO A 45 0.21 -10.82 -5.25
C PRO A 45 1.13 -10.94 -4.03
N TYR A 46 0.71 -11.66 -3.00
CA TYR A 46 1.50 -11.89 -1.78
C TYR A 46 2.94 -12.40 -1.98
N PRO A 47 3.25 -13.24 -3.02
CA PRO A 47 4.63 -13.66 -3.27
C PRO A 47 5.53 -12.58 -3.85
N THR A 48 5.00 -11.37 -4.16
CA THR A 48 5.78 -10.24 -4.65
C THR A 48 6.72 -9.76 -3.55
N ASN A 49 8.03 -9.91 -3.80
CA ASN A 49 9.05 -9.49 -2.85
C ASN A 49 10.24 -8.89 -3.63
N PRO A 50 10.21 -7.59 -3.91
CA PRO A 50 11.25 -6.93 -4.69
C PRO A 50 12.60 -6.85 -3.96
N ALA A 51 12.61 -6.88 -2.62
CA ALA A 51 13.85 -6.81 -1.82
C ALA A 51 14.71 -8.07 -1.93
N LEU A 52 14.18 -9.20 -2.40
CA LEU A 52 14.98 -10.41 -2.63
C LEU A 52 15.92 -10.28 -3.85
N GLY A 53 15.56 -9.47 -4.85
CA GLY A 53 16.39 -9.29 -6.04
C GLY A 53 16.85 -10.60 -6.65
N MET A 54 18.14 -10.65 -7.04
CA MET A 54 18.78 -11.82 -7.61
C MET A 54 18.99 -12.98 -6.64
N THR A 55 18.86 -12.78 -5.32
CA THR A 55 18.93 -13.88 -4.34
C THR A 55 17.80 -14.88 -4.50
N ARG A 56 16.72 -14.50 -5.17
CA ARG A 56 15.63 -15.39 -5.59
C ARG A 56 16.02 -16.27 -6.80
N GLY A 57 17.20 -16.05 -7.38
CA GLY A 57 17.61 -16.57 -8.67
C GLY A 57 17.10 -15.70 -9.83
N GLU A 58 17.79 -15.75 -10.96
CA GLU A 58 17.49 -14.93 -12.14
C GLU A 58 16.02 -15.07 -12.59
N ALA A 59 15.53 -16.30 -12.71
CA ALA A 59 14.14 -16.57 -13.10
C ALA A 59 13.12 -16.00 -12.10
N GLY A 60 13.40 -16.07 -10.79
CA GLY A 60 12.54 -15.53 -9.74
C GLY A 60 12.53 -13.99 -9.72
N PHE A 61 13.67 -13.37 -10.01
CA PHE A 61 13.79 -11.92 -10.13
C PHE A 61 12.96 -11.42 -11.32
N HIS A 62 13.16 -12.01 -12.52
CA HIS A 62 12.39 -11.64 -13.70
C HIS A 62 10.88 -11.91 -13.54
N ALA A 63 10.49 -12.99 -12.87
CA ALA A 63 9.09 -13.26 -12.57
C ALA A 63 8.46 -12.18 -11.68
N THR A 64 9.21 -11.66 -10.69
CA THR A 64 8.75 -10.57 -9.82
C THR A 64 8.55 -9.29 -10.62
N ILE A 65 9.53 -8.91 -11.45
CA ILE A 65 9.45 -7.73 -12.33
C ILE A 65 8.26 -7.83 -13.28
N ALA A 66 8.14 -8.95 -14.00
CA ALA A 66 7.05 -9.19 -14.94
C ALA A 66 5.68 -9.14 -14.24
N SER A 67 5.60 -9.67 -13.02
CA SER A 67 4.39 -9.63 -12.20
C SER A 67 3.99 -8.20 -11.85
N ILE A 68 4.91 -7.37 -11.35
CA ILE A 68 4.65 -5.96 -11.02
C ILE A 68 4.24 -5.18 -12.28
N ARG A 69 4.93 -5.40 -13.41
CA ARG A 69 4.59 -4.77 -14.67
C ARG A 69 3.19 -5.10 -15.15
N ASN A 70 2.82 -6.38 -15.08
CA ASN A 70 1.50 -6.84 -15.47
C ASN A 70 0.39 -6.25 -14.55
N ASP A 71 0.66 -6.11 -13.25
CA ASP A 71 -0.27 -5.45 -12.32
C ASP A 71 -0.45 -3.97 -12.67
N LEU A 72 0.63 -3.26 -13.02
CA LEU A 72 0.58 -1.87 -13.47
C LEU A 72 -0.21 -1.71 -14.78
N GLU A 73 -0.01 -2.61 -15.75
CA GLU A 73 -0.72 -2.59 -17.03
C GLU A 73 -2.24 -2.75 -16.84
N ILE A 74 -2.64 -3.72 -16.00
CA ILE A 74 -4.06 -3.95 -15.69
C ILE A 74 -4.62 -2.77 -14.89
N SER A 75 -3.91 -2.31 -13.86
CA SER A 75 -4.29 -1.17 -13.02
C SER A 75 -4.50 0.09 -13.87
N ASN A 76 -3.58 0.37 -14.79
CA ASN A 76 -3.67 1.50 -15.70
C ASN A 76 -4.86 1.42 -16.64
N ALA A 77 -5.13 0.25 -17.21
CA ALA A 77 -6.28 0.05 -18.08
C ALA A 77 -7.62 0.22 -17.35
N CYS A 78 -7.68 -0.19 -16.08
CA CYS A 78 -8.85 -0.01 -15.22
C CYS A 78 -9.01 1.42 -14.67
N GLY A 79 -8.09 2.35 -14.93
CA GLY A 79 -8.12 3.71 -14.41
C GLY A 79 -7.76 3.83 -12.93
N SER A 80 -7.13 2.81 -12.35
CA SER A 80 -6.73 2.81 -10.94
C SER A 80 -5.55 3.76 -10.67
N VAL A 81 -5.49 4.32 -9.46
CA VAL A 81 -4.43 5.24 -9.04
C VAL A 81 -3.05 4.57 -9.09
N GLY A 82 -2.98 3.29 -8.74
CA GLY A 82 -1.74 2.53 -8.77
C GLY A 82 -1.90 1.11 -8.25
N THR A 83 -0.75 0.44 -8.15
CA THR A 83 -0.65 -0.92 -7.61
C THR A 83 0.17 -0.89 -6.33
N VAL A 84 -0.40 -1.34 -5.21
CA VAL A 84 0.29 -1.52 -3.95
C VAL A 84 1.31 -2.65 -4.08
N VAL A 85 2.52 -2.36 -3.65
CA VAL A 85 3.63 -3.32 -3.59
C VAL A 85 4.26 -3.23 -2.21
N HIS A 86 4.29 -4.35 -1.49
CA HIS A 86 4.98 -4.42 -0.21
C HIS A 86 6.46 -4.08 -0.40
N PHE A 87 7.04 -3.43 0.58
CA PHE A 87 8.48 -3.09 0.57
C PHE A 87 9.35 -4.35 0.39
N GLY A 88 8.88 -5.47 0.92
CA GLY A 88 9.56 -6.75 0.84
C GLY A 88 10.52 -6.97 2.02
N HIS A 89 11.14 -8.15 2.03
CA HIS A 89 12.08 -8.55 3.07
C HIS A 89 13.24 -9.35 2.48
N ILE A 90 14.36 -9.33 3.18
CA ILE A 90 15.58 -10.08 2.83
C ILE A 90 15.76 -11.28 3.76
N LYS A 91 16.58 -12.23 3.30
CA LYS A 91 17.01 -13.40 4.11
C LYS A 91 18.41 -13.23 4.68
N THR A 92 19.11 -12.18 4.27
CA THR A 92 20.46 -11.84 4.75
C THR A 92 20.38 -10.82 5.88
N ASN A 93 21.50 -10.64 6.62
CA ASN A 93 21.58 -9.65 7.69
C ASN A 93 22.02 -8.25 7.18
N ASP A 94 22.16 -8.08 5.87
CA ASP A 94 22.55 -6.79 5.29
C ASP A 94 21.33 -6.06 4.68
N PRO A 95 20.74 -5.09 5.37
CA PRO A 95 19.60 -4.31 4.85
C PRO A 95 19.93 -3.55 3.57
N LEU A 96 21.19 -3.16 3.35
CA LEU A 96 21.62 -2.41 2.15
C LEU A 96 21.39 -3.23 0.89
N GLU A 97 21.63 -4.55 0.93
CA GLU A 97 21.32 -5.45 -0.18
C GLU A 97 19.84 -5.40 -0.53
N GLY A 98 18.96 -5.44 0.48
CA GLY A 98 17.52 -5.36 0.27
C GLY A 98 17.06 -4.05 -0.37
N TYR A 99 17.60 -2.92 0.06
CA TYR A 99 17.29 -1.61 -0.54
C TYR A 99 17.76 -1.51 -1.99
N GLN A 100 18.97 -1.99 -2.29
CA GLN A 100 19.51 -2.02 -3.65
C GLN A 100 18.66 -2.91 -4.57
N ASN A 101 18.28 -4.08 -4.08
CA ASN A 101 17.42 -5.00 -4.82
C ASN A 101 16.04 -4.41 -5.11
N LEU A 102 15.42 -3.77 -4.10
CA LEU A 102 14.13 -3.10 -4.25
C LEU A 102 14.20 -2.03 -5.34
N ILE A 103 15.17 -1.12 -5.25
CA ILE A 103 15.35 -0.04 -6.24
C ILE A 103 15.57 -0.64 -7.63
N HIS A 104 16.45 -1.62 -7.76
CA HIS A 104 16.74 -2.27 -9.05
C HIS A 104 15.50 -2.96 -9.63
N CYS A 105 14.71 -3.64 -8.79
CA CYS A 105 13.47 -4.29 -9.22
C CYS A 105 12.45 -3.27 -9.72
N LEU A 106 12.23 -2.19 -8.97
CA LEU A 106 11.31 -1.12 -9.34
C LEU A 106 11.74 -0.40 -10.60
N ASP A 107 13.02 -0.02 -10.70
CA ASP A 107 13.57 0.64 -11.87
C ASP A 107 13.43 -0.21 -13.14
N THR A 108 13.63 -1.53 -13.00
CA THR A 108 13.47 -2.45 -14.15
C THR A 108 11.99 -2.63 -14.52
N ALA A 109 11.09 -2.69 -13.53
CA ALA A 109 9.66 -2.79 -13.79
C ALA A 109 9.09 -1.50 -14.41
N LEU A 110 9.66 -0.35 -14.10
CA LEU A 110 9.21 0.98 -14.56
C LEU A 110 9.94 1.44 -15.84
N GLU A 111 10.93 0.69 -16.32
CA GLU A 111 11.64 1.06 -17.55
C GLU A 111 10.66 1.18 -18.73
N ASN A 112 10.65 2.36 -19.39
CA ASN A 112 9.72 2.72 -20.46
C ASN A 112 8.23 2.72 -20.03
N TRP A 113 7.94 2.80 -18.73
CA TRP A 113 6.58 2.98 -18.25
C TRP A 113 6.11 4.42 -18.52
N ASN A 114 4.95 4.57 -19.15
CA ASN A 114 4.35 5.87 -19.47
C ASN A 114 2.86 5.94 -19.07
N GLY A 115 2.36 4.93 -18.34
CA GLY A 115 1.00 4.93 -17.80
C GLY A 115 0.84 5.92 -16.63
N HIS A 116 -0.42 6.22 -16.29
CA HIS A 116 -0.73 7.09 -15.14
C HIS A 116 -0.67 6.34 -13.80
N SER A 117 -0.94 5.03 -13.81
CA SER A 117 -0.87 4.20 -12.58
C SER A 117 0.54 4.12 -12.03
N LYS A 118 0.67 4.26 -10.72
CA LYS A 118 1.96 4.27 -10.02
C LYS A 118 2.19 2.97 -9.25
N VAL A 119 3.44 2.66 -8.96
CA VAL A 119 3.77 1.74 -7.89
C VAL A 119 3.53 2.47 -6.56
N LEU A 120 2.70 1.89 -5.72
CA LEU A 120 2.41 2.39 -4.38
C LEU A 120 3.17 1.53 -3.37
N ILE A 121 4.37 1.98 -2.96
CA ILE A 121 5.16 1.23 -1.98
C ILE A 121 4.47 1.34 -0.63
N GLU A 122 4.26 0.20 0.04
CA GLU A 122 3.62 0.13 1.33
C GLU A 122 4.63 0.03 2.46
N ASN A 123 4.42 0.80 3.55
CA ASN A 123 5.21 0.68 4.78
C ASN A 123 4.92 -0.66 5.49
N GLN A 124 5.90 -1.17 6.22
CA GLN A 124 5.84 -2.49 6.86
C GLN A 124 5.66 -2.41 8.37
N ALA A 125 5.10 -3.49 8.95
CA ALA A 125 4.91 -3.64 10.39
C ALA A 125 6.21 -3.96 11.16
N GLY A 126 7.26 -4.40 10.47
CA GLY A 126 8.52 -4.83 11.08
C GLY A 126 8.59 -6.30 11.48
N ASP A 127 7.58 -7.10 11.10
CA ASP A 127 7.50 -8.55 11.40
C ASP A 127 8.57 -9.38 10.67
N HIS A 128 9.06 -8.86 9.55
CA HIS A 128 10.14 -9.46 8.75
C HIS A 128 11.48 -8.69 8.85
N GLY A 129 11.61 -7.83 9.85
CA GLY A 129 12.80 -6.99 10.03
C GLY A 129 12.50 -5.49 9.89
N PRO A 130 13.51 -4.62 10.07
CA PRO A 130 13.29 -3.18 10.17
C PRO A 130 13.09 -2.45 8.83
N MET A 131 13.21 -3.14 7.69
CA MET A 131 13.10 -2.50 6.38
C MET A 131 11.69 -1.98 6.11
N GLY A 132 11.57 -0.78 5.55
CA GLY A 132 10.28 -0.19 5.16
C GLY A 132 9.41 0.24 6.33
N THR A 133 9.97 0.43 7.52
CA THR A 133 9.23 0.79 8.74
C THR A 133 9.25 2.29 9.03
N THR A 134 10.00 3.09 8.28
CA THR A 134 10.15 4.52 8.50
C THR A 134 9.80 5.34 7.25
N MET A 135 9.32 6.56 7.45
CA MET A 135 9.03 7.49 6.36
C MET A 135 10.30 7.91 5.62
N GLU A 136 11.42 8.00 6.33
CA GLU A 136 12.73 8.33 5.77
C GLU A 136 13.18 7.29 4.73
N GLU A 137 13.03 6.01 5.04
CA GLU A 137 13.33 4.92 4.10
C GLU A 137 12.48 5.02 2.84
N MET A 138 11.17 5.21 2.99
CA MET A 138 10.23 5.35 1.87
C MET A 138 10.65 6.50 0.94
N ILE A 139 10.92 7.66 1.50
CA ILE A 139 11.39 8.85 0.77
C ILE A 139 12.73 8.57 0.07
N GLN A 140 13.66 7.90 0.73
CA GLN A 140 14.96 7.57 0.15
C GLN A 140 14.84 6.61 -1.02
N ILE A 141 14.04 5.55 -0.92
CA ILE A 141 13.80 4.62 -2.02
C ILE A 141 13.27 5.37 -3.24
N ARG A 142 12.25 6.21 -3.04
CA ARG A 142 11.68 7.01 -4.12
C ARG A 142 12.72 7.95 -4.76
N LYS A 143 13.54 8.65 -3.95
CA LYS A 143 14.56 9.58 -4.44
C LYS A 143 15.70 8.89 -5.19
N LEU A 144 16.04 7.66 -4.83
CA LEU A 144 17.14 6.90 -5.44
C LEU A 144 16.71 6.13 -6.68
N SER A 145 15.42 5.94 -6.91
CA SER A 145 14.90 5.37 -8.16
C SER A 145 15.13 6.30 -9.35
N ARG A 146 15.34 5.73 -10.52
CA ARG A 146 15.41 6.46 -11.80
C ARG A 146 14.07 7.03 -12.26
N TYR A 147 12.96 6.55 -11.67
CA TYR A 147 11.58 6.89 -12.07
C TYR A 147 10.73 7.34 -10.86
N PRO A 148 11.18 8.35 -10.09
CA PRO A 148 10.49 8.76 -8.86
C PRO A 148 9.05 9.27 -9.12
N GLU A 149 8.75 9.76 -10.33
CA GLU A 149 7.42 10.24 -10.73
C GLU A 149 6.38 9.11 -10.83
N HIS A 150 6.83 7.86 -11.05
CA HIS A 150 6.00 6.66 -11.12
C HIS A 150 5.92 5.89 -9.79
N ILE A 151 6.53 6.42 -8.73
CA ILE A 151 6.51 5.84 -7.39
C ILE A 151 5.75 6.77 -6.45
N ALA A 152 4.79 6.22 -5.73
CA ALA A 152 4.07 6.86 -4.64
C ALA A 152 4.01 5.90 -3.44
N PHE A 153 3.27 6.25 -2.40
CA PHE A 153 3.20 5.44 -1.19
C PHE A 153 1.76 5.02 -0.89
N CYS A 154 1.62 3.82 -0.33
CA CYS A 154 0.47 3.38 0.41
C CYS A 154 0.84 3.42 1.90
N PHE A 155 0.09 4.16 2.70
CA PHE A 155 0.31 4.24 4.14
C PHE A 155 -0.65 3.30 4.86
N ASP A 156 -0.14 2.19 5.40
CA ASP A 156 -0.93 1.32 6.28
C ASP A 156 -0.81 1.79 7.73
N THR A 157 -1.97 2.11 8.34
CA THR A 157 -2.05 2.63 9.71
C THR A 157 -1.71 1.58 10.76
N CYS A 158 -2.08 0.31 10.52
CA CYS A 158 -1.74 -0.81 11.39
C CYS A 158 -0.24 -1.11 11.34
N HIS A 159 0.37 -1.17 10.15
CA HIS A 159 1.79 -1.41 9.98
C HIS A 159 2.63 -0.30 10.62
N ALA A 160 2.29 0.96 10.39
CA ALA A 160 2.95 2.11 11.01
C ALA A 160 2.86 2.08 12.54
N PHE A 161 1.72 1.67 13.08
CA PHE A 161 1.52 1.50 14.51
C PHE A 161 2.31 0.31 15.05
N ALA A 162 2.24 -0.83 14.38
CA ALA A 162 2.94 -2.05 14.78
C ALA A 162 4.47 -1.90 14.74
N SER A 163 5.00 -1.16 13.77
CA SER A 163 6.45 -0.85 13.70
C SER A 163 6.93 0.11 14.79
N GLY A 164 6.01 0.80 15.48
CA GLY A 164 6.35 1.82 16.48
C GLY A 164 6.64 3.19 15.88
N LEU A 165 6.31 3.41 14.61
CA LEU A 165 6.44 4.72 13.96
C LEU A 165 5.59 5.78 14.70
N TRP A 166 4.48 5.36 15.29
CA TRP A 166 3.61 6.17 16.11
C TRP A 166 2.87 5.35 17.18
N SER A 167 2.20 6.03 18.09
CA SER A 167 1.36 5.43 19.13
C SER A 167 0.10 6.26 19.32
N SER A 168 -0.96 5.67 19.88
CA SER A 168 -2.22 6.37 20.14
C SER A 168 -2.00 7.61 21.01
N GLY A 169 -2.60 8.73 20.62
CA GLY A 169 -2.41 10.04 21.23
C GLY A 169 -1.16 10.81 20.76
N ASN A 170 -0.37 10.25 19.82
CA ASN A 170 0.82 10.91 19.25
C ASN A 170 0.70 11.12 17.74
N GLU A 171 -0.52 11.10 17.19
CA GLU A 171 -0.80 11.22 15.75
C GLU A 171 -0.24 12.54 15.17
N ALA A 172 -0.40 13.64 15.92
CA ALA A 172 0.04 14.95 15.47
C ALA A 172 1.55 14.98 15.21
N ALA A 173 2.35 14.40 16.09
CA ALA A 173 3.81 14.35 15.91
C ALA A 173 4.22 13.50 14.69
N MET A 174 3.53 12.39 14.44
CA MET A 174 3.74 11.57 13.23
C MET A 174 3.37 12.35 11.96
N LEU A 175 2.22 13.01 11.94
CA LEU A 175 1.77 13.83 10.81
C LEU A 175 2.76 14.98 10.55
N ASP A 176 3.20 15.68 11.59
CA ASP A 176 4.19 16.76 11.47
C ASP A 176 5.54 16.26 10.93
N LYS A 177 6.01 15.11 11.40
CA LYS A 177 7.22 14.47 10.86
C LYS A 177 7.09 14.20 9.36
N GLY A 178 5.96 13.61 8.94
CA GLY A 178 5.71 13.35 7.52
C GLY A 178 5.62 14.60 6.67
N ARG A 179 5.05 15.70 7.20
CA ARG A 179 5.05 17.04 6.54
C ARG A 179 6.46 17.56 6.35
N MET A 180 7.29 17.52 7.39
CA MET A 180 8.68 17.96 7.34
C MET A 180 9.52 17.19 6.32
N LEU A 181 9.24 15.91 6.13
CA LEU A 181 9.91 15.05 5.16
C LEU A 181 9.34 15.18 3.72
N GLY A 182 8.19 15.79 3.52
CA GLY A 182 7.44 15.76 2.26
C GLY A 182 6.89 14.36 1.95
N TYR A 183 6.66 13.54 2.98
CA TYR A 183 6.18 12.17 2.82
C TYR A 183 4.74 12.14 2.30
N TRP A 184 3.86 12.93 2.92
CA TRP A 184 2.44 12.97 2.60
C TRP A 184 2.14 13.46 1.19
N ASP A 185 3.02 14.28 0.60
CA ASP A 185 2.89 14.73 -0.80
C ASP A 185 2.95 13.57 -1.80
N ASN A 186 3.45 12.42 -1.35
CA ASN A 186 3.61 11.23 -2.18
C ASN A 186 2.70 10.06 -1.74
N VAL A 187 1.89 10.21 -0.71
CA VAL A 187 0.90 9.20 -0.30
C VAL A 187 -0.31 9.29 -1.21
N ALA A 188 -0.55 8.25 -1.99
CA ALA A 188 -1.67 8.16 -2.92
C ALA A 188 -2.78 7.24 -2.41
N ALA A 189 -2.46 6.34 -1.49
CA ALA A 189 -3.41 5.41 -0.89
C ALA A 189 -3.14 5.24 0.61
N VAL A 190 -4.17 4.87 1.34
CA VAL A 190 -4.13 4.52 2.76
C VAL A 190 -4.86 3.21 2.96
N HIS A 191 -4.17 2.23 3.55
CA HIS A 191 -4.80 1.09 4.18
C HIS A 191 -5.18 1.52 5.61
N PHE A 192 -6.47 1.72 5.81
CA PHE A 192 -6.99 2.29 7.05
C PHE A 192 -7.46 1.16 7.97
N ASN A 193 -6.53 0.59 8.71
CA ASN A 193 -6.70 -0.60 9.51
C ASN A 193 -6.40 -0.29 10.99
N ASP A 194 -7.22 -0.81 11.93
CA ASP A 194 -6.85 -0.84 13.34
C ASP A 194 -5.90 -2.02 13.61
N SER A 195 -5.23 -2.08 14.73
CA SER A 195 -4.22 -3.09 15.04
C SER A 195 -4.67 -4.02 16.17
N LYS A 196 -4.56 -5.34 15.96
CA LYS A 196 -4.80 -6.34 17.03
C LYS A 196 -3.73 -6.33 18.12
N TYR A 197 -2.63 -5.59 17.95
CA TYR A 197 -1.52 -5.55 18.89
C TYR A 197 -1.09 -4.11 19.20
N ALA A 198 -0.39 -3.94 20.33
CA ALA A 198 0.12 -2.64 20.76
C ALA A 198 1.19 -2.08 19.80
N SER A 199 1.39 -0.77 19.87
CA SER A 199 2.46 -0.06 19.15
C SER A 199 3.83 -0.68 19.46
N GLY A 200 4.66 -0.82 18.42
CA GLY A 200 5.99 -1.42 18.53
C GLY A 200 6.01 -2.93 18.66
N SER A 201 4.87 -3.60 18.47
CA SER A 201 4.78 -5.06 18.55
C SER A 201 5.45 -5.81 17.39
N CYS A 202 5.68 -5.14 16.28
CA CYS A 202 6.14 -5.72 15.02
C CYS A 202 5.25 -6.89 14.55
N LYS A 203 3.92 -6.73 14.67
CA LYS A 203 2.95 -7.77 14.28
C LYS A 203 1.92 -7.20 13.32
N ASP A 204 1.98 -7.67 12.08
CA ASP A 204 0.97 -7.38 11.07
C ASP A 204 -0.30 -8.20 11.34
N ARG A 205 -1.28 -7.59 12.02
CA ARG A 205 -2.60 -8.19 12.24
C ARG A 205 -3.64 -7.09 12.39
N HIS A 206 -4.46 -6.96 11.36
CA HIS A 206 -5.52 -5.96 11.28
C HIS A 206 -6.68 -6.30 12.22
N ALA A 207 -7.16 -5.30 12.94
CA ALA A 207 -8.43 -5.34 13.67
C ALA A 207 -9.45 -4.47 12.92
N ARG A 208 -10.73 -4.76 13.12
CA ARG A 208 -11.82 -3.89 12.65
C ARG A 208 -11.71 -2.51 13.30
N ILE A 209 -12.21 -1.50 12.62
CA ILE A 209 -12.11 -0.10 13.04
C ILE A 209 -12.65 0.09 14.46
N GLY A 210 -11.79 0.62 15.33
CA GLY A 210 -12.10 0.88 16.73
C GLY A 210 -12.15 -0.34 17.64
N GLN A 211 -11.80 -1.52 17.15
CA GLN A 211 -11.76 -2.76 17.92
C GLN A 211 -10.33 -3.22 18.27
N GLY A 212 -9.33 -2.41 17.92
CA GLY A 212 -7.92 -2.68 18.14
C GLY A 212 -7.27 -1.72 19.14
N TYR A 213 -5.94 -1.76 19.16
CA TYR A 213 -5.12 -0.98 20.07
C TYR A 213 -4.90 0.47 19.63
N ILE A 214 -5.15 0.81 18.35
CA ILE A 214 -5.13 2.20 17.88
C ILE A 214 -6.31 2.95 18.51
N GLY A 215 -7.51 2.39 18.40
CA GLY A 215 -8.71 2.89 19.02
C GLY A 215 -9.37 4.06 18.29
N ASN A 216 -10.64 4.30 18.60
CA ASN A 216 -11.50 5.23 17.89
C ASN A 216 -10.97 6.66 17.82
N GLU A 217 -10.45 7.22 18.91
CA GLU A 217 -10.04 8.63 18.93
C GLU A 217 -8.85 8.90 18.01
N SER A 218 -7.84 8.02 18.03
CA SER A 218 -6.69 8.13 17.15
C SER A 218 -7.05 7.86 15.70
N MET A 219 -7.86 6.83 15.41
CA MET A 219 -8.36 6.54 14.07
C MET A 219 -9.16 7.72 13.51
N LYS A 220 -10.06 8.29 14.32
CA LYS A 220 -10.84 9.48 13.95
C LYS A 220 -9.96 10.70 13.66
N ALA A 221 -8.93 10.93 14.48
CA ALA A 221 -7.99 12.03 14.29
C ALA A 221 -7.23 11.88 12.94
N LEU A 222 -6.75 10.67 12.62
CA LEU A 222 -6.10 10.38 11.35
C LEU A 222 -7.06 10.56 10.16
N LEU A 223 -8.27 10.00 10.23
CA LEU A 223 -9.23 10.11 9.12
C LEU A 223 -9.57 11.56 8.77
N LYS A 224 -9.57 12.46 9.77
CA LYS A 224 -9.82 13.90 9.59
C LYS A 224 -8.59 14.69 9.16
N ALA A 225 -7.41 14.11 9.22
CA ALA A 225 -6.19 14.80 8.83
C ALA A 225 -6.20 15.13 7.32
N PRO A 226 -5.78 16.34 6.91
CA PRO A 226 -5.77 16.73 5.50
C PRO A 226 -4.98 15.77 4.60
N GLU A 227 -3.96 15.13 5.15
CA GLU A 227 -3.09 14.17 4.46
C GLU A 227 -3.87 12.94 3.98
N PHE A 228 -4.87 12.52 4.76
CA PHE A 228 -5.70 11.36 4.44
C PHE A 228 -6.86 11.71 3.50
N GLN A 229 -7.28 12.98 3.46
CA GLN A 229 -8.38 13.43 2.60
C GLN A 229 -8.02 13.42 1.11
N ASN A 230 -6.74 13.46 0.78
CA ASN A 230 -6.24 13.48 -0.60
C ASN A 230 -5.84 12.09 -1.11
N ALA A 231 -5.91 11.06 -0.27
CA ALA A 231 -5.55 9.69 -0.61
C ALA A 231 -6.77 8.79 -0.81
N VAL A 232 -6.60 7.71 -1.56
CA VAL A 232 -7.60 6.65 -1.68
C VAL A 232 -7.57 5.81 -0.41
N VAL A 233 -8.63 5.87 0.41
CA VAL A 233 -8.70 5.15 1.69
C VAL A 233 -9.47 3.85 1.50
N VAL A 234 -8.86 2.72 1.85
CA VAL A 234 -9.46 1.38 1.80
C VAL A 234 -9.24 0.62 3.10
N LEU A 235 -10.05 -0.39 3.33
CA LEU A 235 -9.98 -1.29 4.48
C LEU A 235 -9.46 -2.67 4.05
N GLU A 236 -8.60 -3.28 4.86
CA GLU A 236 -8.15 -4.67 4.73
C GLU A 236 -8.47 -5.50 5.98
N THR A 237 -9.43 -5.01 6.75
CA THR A 237 -9.91 -5.66 7.96
C THR A 237 -10.80 -6.87 7.64
N GLU A 238 -11.03 -7.72 8.62
CA GLU A 238 -12.04 -8.77 8.51
C GLU A 238 -13.43 -8.15 8.27
N THR A 239 -14.24 -8.77 7.42
CA THR A 239 -15.64 -8.36 7.22
C THR A 239 -16.48 -8.60 8.47
N GLY A 240 -17.59 -7.89 8.59
CA GLY A 240 -18.60 -8.15 9.61
C GLY A 240 -19.31 -9.50 9.42
N GLU A 241 -20.25 -9.83 10.32
CA GLU A 241 -21.06 -11.06 10.24
C GLU A 241 -21.89 -11.13 8.96
N ASP A 242 -22.23 -9.99 8.37
CA ASP A 242 -22.94 -9.87 7.08
C ASP A 242 -22.02 -10.09 5.86
N GLY A 243 -20.75 -10.39 6.06
CA GLY A 243 -19.74 -10.55 5.00
C GLY A 243 -19.32 -9.24 4.35
N THR A 244 -19.61 -8.09 4.95
CA THR A 244 -19.30 -6.78 4.40
C THR A 244 -18.53 -5.90 5.40
N HIS A 245 -18.03 -4.73 4.95
CA HIS A 245 -17.46 -3.68 5.79
C HIS A 245 -18.48 -2.59 6.15
N HIS A 246 -19.79 -2.89 6.10
CA HIS A 246 -20.85 -1.90 6.28
C HIS A 246 -20.70 -1.10 7.58
N ASP A 247 -20.51 -1.80 8.69
CA ASP A 247 -20.43 -1.18 10.02
C ASP A 247 -19.18 -0.31 10.16
N ASP A 248 -18.02 -0.78 9.67
CA ASP A 248 -16.77 -0.02 9.74
C ASP A 248 -16.88 1.25 8.89
N ILE A 249 -17.44 1.17 7.69
CA ILE A 249 -17.67 2.33 6.82
C ILE A 249 -18.69 3.28 7.44
N ALA A 250 -19.77 2.76 8.04
CA ALA A 250 -20.77 3.59 8.73
C ALA A 250 -20.15 4.33 9.93
N LEU A 251 -19.31 3.64 10.71
CA LEU A 251 -18.57 4.24 11.82
C LEU A 251 -17.64 5.36 11.33
N MET A 252 -16.80 5.08 10.34
CA MET A 252 -15.89 6.08 9.76
C MET A 252 -16.64 7.32 9.22
N ARG A 253 -17.77 7.12 8.53
CA ARG A 253 -18.60 8.22 8.03
C ARG A 253 -19.21 9.06 9.16
N SER A 254 -19.50 8.46 10.31
CA SER A 254 -20.02 9.19 11.47
C SER A 254 -18.98 10.15 12.08
N TRP A 255 -17.72 9.96 11.75
CA TRP A 255 -16.61 10.82 12.20
C TRP A 255 -16.37 12.04 11.30
N LEU A 256 -16.74 11.97 10.02
CA LEU A 256 -16.59 13.05 9.04
C LEU A 256 -17.75 14.06 9.10
#